data_d6a1f3dd0c0280be434386db512495b5
#
_entry.id   d6a1f3dd0c0280be434386db512495b5
#
_cell.length_a   1.000
_cell.length_b   1.000
_cell.length_c   1.000
_cell.angle_alpha   90.00
_cell.angle_beta   90.00
_cell.angle_gamma   90.00
#
_symmetry.space_group_name_H-M   'P 1'
#
loop_
_entity.id
_entity.type
_entity.pdbx_description
1 polymer ?
#
loop_
_entity_poly.entity_id
_entity_poly.type
_entity_poly.pdbx_seq_one_letter_code
_entity_poly.pdbx_strand_id
1 'polypeptide(L)'
;EKLLKGHEVFGKTYKVHLDGYNFLPHLTGKQDKTPRREIFYFSDDGDLTALRYADWKLIFMEQKATGTMRVWQEPFVPLRIPHIENLRRDPYERALITSNSYYEWLLDRAYLLVPAQTYVGQFLGTFKEFPPRQKAASFSLDQVMEKLETSGGSH
;
A
#
# COMPACT_ATOMS: atom_id res chain seq x y z
N GLU A 1 -9.37 18.53 -6.82
CA GLU A 1 -8.45 19.68 -6.76
C GLU A 1 -8.79 20.67 -5.62
N LYS A 2 -10.08 20.98 -5.37
CA LYS A 2 -10.48 21.93 -4.29
C LYS A 2 -9.99 21.47 -2.91
N LEU A 3 -10.15 20.18 -2.58
CA LEU A 3 -9.73 19.62 -1.28
C LEU A 3 -8.22 19.62 -1.08
N LEU A 4 -7.42 19.51 -2.14
CA LEU A 4 -5.95 19.60 -2.04
C LEU A 4 -5.48 21.00 -1.65
N LYS A 5 -6.18 22.02 -2.12
CA LYS A 5 -5.87 23.44 -1.82
C LYS A 5 -6.52 23.95 -0.53
N GLY A 6 -7.45 23.19 0.02
CA GLY A 6 -8.32 23.62 1.11
C GLY A 6 -9.68 24.09 0.61
N HIS A 7 -10.74 23.51 1.13
CA HIS A 7 -12.12 23.85 0.80
C HIS A 7 -12.93 24.04 2.07
N GLU A 8 -13.59 25.18 2.18
CA GLU A 8 -14.43 25.52 3.32
C GLU A 8 -15.85 24.99 3.11
N VAL A 9 -16.35 24.25 4.11
CA VAL A 9 -17.71 23.74 4.16
C VAL A 9 -18.24 23.93 5.58
N PHE A 10 -19.35 24.62 5.73
CA PHE A 10 -19.98 24.90 7.04
C PHE A 10 -19.03 25.52 8.06
N GLY A 11 -18.22 26.50 7.64
CA GLY A 11 -17.27 27.20 8.53
C GLY A 11 -16.02 26.41 8.91
N LYS A 12 -15.80 25.23 8.31
CA LYS A 12 -14.63 24.39 8.54
C LYS A 12 -13.85 24.17 7.26
N THR A 13 -12.55 24.42 7.30
CA THR A 13 -11.66 24.20 6.16
C THR A 13 -11.14 22.76 6.16
N TYR A 14 -11.35 22.08 5.03
CA TYR A 14 -10.85 20.72 4.77
C TYR A 14 -9.72 20.76 3.75
N LYS A 15 -8.52 20.38 4.14
CA LYS A 15 -7.40 20.13 3.25
C LYS A 15 -7.03 18.66 3.34
N VAL A 16 -7.33 17.88 2.30
CA VAL A 16 -7.14 16.43 2.29
C VAL A 16 -6.74 15.94 0.91
N HIS A 17 -5.92 14.89 0.87
CA HIS A 17 -5.64 14.10 -0.32
C HIS A 17 -6.65 12.95 -0.39
N LEU A 18 -7.26 12.76 -1.55
CA LEU A 18 -8.15 11.63 -1.82
C LEU A 18 -7.46 10.70 -2.81
N ASP A 19 -7.30 9.45 -2.46
CA ASP A 19 -6.72 8.42 -3.31
C ASP A 19 -7.72 7.84 -4.32
N GLY A 20 -8.97 8.30 -4.27
CA GLY A 20 -10.02 7.94 -5.19
C GLY A 20 -9.91 8.67 -6.53
N TYR A 21 -10.27 7.98 -7.60
CA TYR A 21 -10.34 8.54 -8.96
C TYR A 21 -11.80 8.67 -9.41
N ASN A 22 -12.07 9.65 -10.28
CA ASN A 22 -13.38 9.77 -10.90
C ASN A 22 -13.53 8.72 -12.02
N PHE A 23 -14.23 7.64 -11.74
CA PHE A 23 -14.52 6.57 -12.71
C PHE A 23 -15.73 6.87 -13.61
N LEU A 24 -16.54 7.89 -13.33
CA LEU A 24 -17.76 8.16 -14.07
C LEU A 24 -17.56 8.29 -15.59
N PRO A 25 -16.54 9.01 -16.11
CA PRO A 25 -16.30 9.08 -17.55
C PRO A 25 -16.02 7.71 -18.18
N HIS A 26 -15.29 6.83 -17.49
CA HIS A 26 -14.99 5.48 -17.95
C HIS A 26 -16.25 4.60 -17.92
N LEU A 27 -17.01 4.62 -16.84
CA LEU A 27 -18.22 3.83 -16.66
C LEU A 27 -19.34 4.24 -17.64
N THR A 28 -19.37 5.48 -18.09
CA THR A 28 -20.34 5.99 -19.08
C THR A 28 -19.86 5.89 -20.52
N GLY A 29 -18.71 5.24 -20.78
CA GLY A 29 -18.15 5.09 -22.13
C GLY A 29 -17.58 6.37 -22.75
N LYS A 30 -17.42 7.46 -21.96
CA LYS A 30 -16.81 8.71 -22.42
C LYS A 30 -15.28 8.66 -22.43
N GLN A 31 -14.70 7.68 -21.77
CA GLN A 31 -13.26 7.46 -21.67
C GLN A 31 -12.98 5.95 -21.72
N ASP A 32 -12.18 5.51 -22.70
CA ASP A 32 -11.85 4.08 -22.88
C ASP A 32 -10.93 3.53 -21.79
N LYS A 33 -9.96 4.34 -21.36
CA LYS A 33 -8.96 3.91 -20.37
C LYS A 33 -9.47 4.14 -18.95
N THR A 34 -9.23 3.18 -18.07
CA THR A 34 -9.47 3.35 -16.64
C THR A 34 -8.58 4.46 -16.07
N PRO A 35 -9.08 5.31 -15.17
CA PRO A 35 -8.29 6.38 -14.57
C PRO A 35 -7.22 5.86 -13.59
N ARG A 36 -7.37 4.63 -13.09
CA ARG A 36 -6.42 3.99 -12.17
C ARG A 36 -5.86 2.71 -12.79
N ARG A 37 -4.54 2.54 -12.69
CA ARG A 37 -3.83 1.32 -13.11
C ARG A 37 -3.02 0.70 -11.99
N GLU A 38 -2.72 1.48 -10.94
CA GLU A 38 -1.96 1.09 -9.77
C GLU A 38 -2.86 0.90 -8.55
N ILE A 39 -2.52 -0.08 -7.71
CA ILE A 39 -3.13 -0.32 -6.40
C ILE A 39 -1.99 -0.57 -5.41
N PHE A 40 -1.96 0.23 -4.35
CA PHE A 40 -1.04 0.06 -3.23
C PHE A 40 -1.74 -0.73 -2.13
N TYR A 41 -1.07 -1.77 -1.63
CA TYR A 41 -1.57 -2.60 -0.54
C TYR A 41 -0.85 -2.21 0.75
N PHE A 42 -1.62 -2.05 1.80
CA PHE A 42 -1.12 -1.71 3.13
C PHE A 42 -1.52 -2.75 4.16
N SER A 43 -0.63 -2.95 5.16
CA SER A 43 -0.99 -3.64 6.39
C SER A 43 -1.89 -2.75 7.26
N ASP A 44 -2.45 -3.31 8.33
CA ASP A 44 -3.17 -2.58 9.37
C ASP A 44 -2.25 -1.67 10.21
N ASP A 45 -0.94 -1.92 10.19
CA ASP A 45 0.08 -1.04 10.78
C ASP A 45 0.50 0.12 9.87
N GLY A 46 0.03 0.13 8.61
CA GLY A 46 0.33 1.18 7.65
C GLY A 46 1.59 0.92 6.81
N ASP A 47 2.14 -0.29 6.86
CA ASP A 47 3.27 -0.67 6.01
C ASP A 47 2.83 -0.92 4.58
N LEU A 48 3.60 -0.44 3.62
CA LEU A 48 3.37 -0.74 2.21
C LEU A 48 3.81 -2.18 1.90
N THR A 49 2.86 -3.09 1.76
CA THR A 49 3.13 -4.52 1.58
C THR A 49 3.29 -4.93 0.14
N ALA A 50 2.58 -4.29 -0.80
CA ALA A 50 2.66 -4.61 -2.22
C ALA A 50 2.22 -3.45 -3.11
N LEU A 51 2.63 -3.52 -4.39
CA LEU A 51 2.14 -2.69 -5.48
C LEU A 51 1.58 -3.60 -6.58
N ARG A 52 0.35 -3.36 -7.00
CA ARG A 52 -0.18 -3.89 -8.26
C ARG A 52 -0.17 -2.80 -9.32
N TYR A 53 0.31 -3.13 -10.51
CA TYR A 53 0.20 -2.29 -11.69
C TYR A 53 -0.25 -3.12 -12.88
N ALA A 54 -1.46 -2.87 -13.36
CA ALA A 54 -2.13 -3.68 -14.37
C ALA A 54 -2.17 -5.17 -13.97
N ASP A 55 -1.50 -6.04 -14.73
CA ASP A 55 -1.44 -7.49 -14.50
C ASP A 55 -0.28 -7.92 -13.57
N TRP A 56 0.58 -6.97 -13.17
CA TRP A 56 1.74 -7.26 -12.34
C TRP A 56 1.49 -6.89 -10.89
N LYS A 57 1.93 -7.74 -9.98
CA LYS A 57 1.96 -7.48 -8.55
C LYS A 57 3.38 -7.69 -8.03
N LEU A 58 3.89 -6.69 -7.34
CA LEU A 58 5.18 -6.74 -6.67
C LEU A 58 4.92 -6.73 -5.17
N ILE A 59 5.44 -7.73 -4.47
CA ILE A 59 5.23 -7.95 -3.06
C ILE A 59 6.52 -7.58 -2.34
N PHE A 60 6.46 -6.63 -1.40
CA PHE A 60 7.60 -6.11 -0.65
C PHE A 60 7.72 -6.72 0.74
N MET A 61 6.57 -7.13 1.30
CA MET A 61 6.49 -7.74 2.62
C MET A 61 5.59 -8.95 2.59
N GLU A 62 5.90 -9.95 3.38
CA GLU A 62 5.07 -11.13 3.56
C GLU A 62 4.73 -11.38 5.03
N GLN A 63 3.62 -12.02 5.28
CA GLN A 63 3.23 -12.51 6.59
C GLN A 63 3.33 -14.03 6.58
N LYS A 64 4.13 -14.61 7.48
CA LYS A 64 4.37 -16.07 7.56
C LYS A 64 3.28 -16.83 8.30
N ALA A 65 2.07 -16.31 8.31
CA ALA A 65 0.93 -16.95 8.95
C ALA A 65 0.40 -18.10 8.11
N THR A 66 0.28 -19.28 8.72
CA THR A 66 -0.35 -20.45 8.11
C THR A 66 -1.79 -20.60 8.57
N GLY A 67 -2.65 -19.70 8.11
CA GLY A 67 -4.11 -19.76 8.31
C GLY A 67 -4.64 -19.18 9.62
N THR A 68 -5.94 -18.92 9.61
CA THR A 68 -6.83 -18.50 10.71
C THR A 68 -6.30 -17.36 11.63
N MET A 69 -6.36 -17.56 12.94
CA MET A 69 -6.05 -16.52 13.94
C MET A 69 -4.58 -16.07 13.98
N ARG A 70 -3.67 -16.83 13.37
CA ARG A 70 -2.24 -16.46 13.33
C ARG A 70 -1.98 -15.18 12.53
N VAL A 71 -2.84 -14.81 11.60
CA VAL A 71 -2.76 -13.53 10.88
C VAL A 71 -2.79 -12.31 11.80
N TRP A 72 -3.33 -12.45 13.02
CA TRP A 72 -3.35 -11.39 14.04
C TRP A 72 -2.11 -11.37 14.93
N GLN A 73 -1.31 -12.45 14.90
CA GLN A 73 -0.13 -12.59 15.76
C GLN A 73 1.17 -12.40 14.99
N GLU A 74 1.20 -12.81 13.72
CA GLU A 74 2.40 -12.77 12.90
C GLU A 74 2.57 -11.39 12.27
N PRO A 75 3.73 -10.73 12.45
CA PRO A 75 4.00 -9.46 11.80
C PRO A 75 4.28 -9.64 10.31
N PHE A 76 4.09 -8.58 9.54
CA PHE A 76 4.64 -8.49 8.19
C PHE A 76 6.17 -8.35 8.25
N VAL A 77 6.89 -9.12 7.43
CA VAL A 77 8.35 -9.10 7.33
C VAL A 77 8.78 -8.60 5.96
N PRO A 78 9.71 -7.64 5.88
CA PRO A 78 10.20 -7.15 4.61
C PRO A 78 10.97 -8.25 3.86
N LEU A 79 10.71 -8.37 2.57
CA LEU A 79 11.43 -9.26 1.69
C LEU A 79 12.74 -8.60 1.23
N ARG A 80 13.84 -9.35 1.25
CA ARG A 80 15.12 -8.86 0.73
C ARG A 80 15.07 -8.63 -0.79
N ILE A 81 14.36 -9.47 -1.50
CA ILE A 81 14.05 -9.34 -2.92
C ILE A 81 12.54 -9.41 -3.04
N PRO A 82 11.88 -8.37 -3.58
CA PRO A 82 10.44 -8.40 -3.78
C PRO A 82 10.02 -9.56 -4.68
N HIS A 83 8.92 -10.20 -4.35
CA HIS A 83 8.31 -11.17 -5.24
C HIS A 83 7.61 -10.46 -6.40
N ILE A 84 7.61 -11.07 -7.56
CA ILE A 84 6.95 -10.59 -8.76
C ILE A 84 5.92 -11.63 -9.17
N GLU A 85 4.68 -11.21 -9.34
CA GLU A 85 3.58 -12.05 -9.78
C GLU A 85 2.92 -11.49 -11.05
N ASN A 86 2.52 -12.36 -11.95
CA ASN A 86 1.70 -11.99 -13.10
C ASN A 86 0.29 -12.52 -12.88
N LEU A 87 -0.62 -11.67 -12.43
CA LEU A 87 -1.98 -12.05 -12.01
C LEU A 87 -2.85 -12.60 -13.16
N ARG A 88 -2.47 -12.35 -14.41
CA ARG A 88 -3.16 -12.92 -15.55
C ARG A 88 -2.76 -14.37 -15.82
N ARG A 89 -1.48 -14.71 -15.58
CA ARG A 89 -0.94 -16.07 -15.75
C ARG A 89 -1.12 -16.93 -14.50
N ASP A 90 -1.03 -16.31 -13.35
CA ASP A 90 -1.19 -16.94 -12.04
C ASP A 90 -2.15 -16.12 -11.17
N PRO A 91 -3.48 -16.27 -11.40
CA PRO A 91 -4.49 -15.50 -10.67
C PRO A 91 -4.60 -15.88 -9.19
N TYR A 92 -4.02 -17.01 -8.79
CA TYR A 92 -4.02 -17.50 -7.42
C TYR A 92 -2.69 -17.23 -6.68
N GLU A 93 -1.73 -16.57 -7.32
CA GLU A 93 -0.43 -16.21 -6.75
C GLU A 93 0.31 -17.42 -6.13
N ARG A 94 0.31 -18.54 -6.83
CA ARG A 94 0.87 -19.80 -6.35
C ARG A 94 2.23 -20.16 -6.95
N ALA A 95 2.71 -19.43 -7.95
CA ALA A 95 3.92 -19.75 -8.67
C ALA A 95 5.14 -19.86 -7.75
N LEU A 96 5.26 -19.01 -6.74
CA LEU A 96 6.31 -19.07 -5.73
C LEU A 96 6.38 -20.43 -5.02
N ILE A 97 5.23 -21.08 -4.79
CA ILE A 97 5.15 -22.35 -4.02
C ILE A 97 5.19 -23.56 -4.94
N THR A 98 4.61 -23.44 -6.14
CA THR A 98 4.33 -24.60 -7.00
C THR A 98 5.25 -24.71 -8.23
N SER A 99 6.02 -23.66 -8.56
CA SER A 99 6.92 -23.64 -9.72
C SER A 99 8.38 -23.82 -9.31
N ASN A 100 9.04 -24.84 -9.85
CA ASN A 100 10.46 -25.08 -9.61
C ASN A 100 11.38 -24.02 -10.22
N SER A 101 10.92 -23.29 -11.25
CA SER A 101 11.68 -22.26 -11.96
C SER A 101 11.23 -20.83 -11.66
N TYR A 102 10.52 -20.64 -10.55
CA TYR A 102 10.01 -19.31 -10.19
C TYR A 102 11.13 -18.26 -10.03
N TYR A 103 12.24 -18.63 -9.41
CA TYR A 103 13.33 -17.68 -9.15
C TYR A 103 14.09 -17.28 -10.44
N GLU A 104 14.29 -18.19 -11.38
CA GLU A 104 14.84 -17.83 -12.69
C GLU A 104 13.89 -16.89 -13.43
N TRP A 105 12.60 -17.21 -13.40
CA TRP A 105 11.55 -16.39 -14.00
C TRP A 105 11.49 -14.98 -13.37
N LEU A 106 11.66 -14.88 -12.05
CA LEU A 106 11.70 -13.62 -11.31
C LEU A 106 12.92 -12.79 -11.70
N LEU A 107 14.09 -13.39 -11.76
CA LEU A 107 15.34 -12.72 -12.13
C LEU A 107 15.26 -12.13 -13.55
N ASP A 108 14.71 -12.87 -14.50
CA ASP A 108 14.47 -12.38 -15.87
C ASP A 108 13.58 -11.13 -15.91
N ARG A 109 12.81 -10.89 -14.86
CA ARG A 109 11.84 -9.78 -14.75
C ARG A 109 12.20 -8.76 -13.70
N ALA A 110 13.39 -8.87 -13.13
CA ALA A 110 13.86 -7.94 -12.10
C ALA A 110 13.86 -6.47 -12.56
N TYR A 111 13.90 -6.21 -13.86
CA TYR A 111 13.77 -4.87 -14.45
C TYR A 111 12.46 -4.17 -14.05
N LEU A 112 11.40 -4.92 -13.70
CA LEU A 112 10.11 -4.36 -13.23
C LEU A 112 10.23 -3.65 -11.87
N LEU A 113 11.27 -3.94 -11.10
CA LEU A 113 11.53 -3.27 -9.83
C LEU A 113 11.84 -1.79 -10.00
N VAL A 114 12.45 -1.40 -11.11
CA VAL A 114 12.82 -0.01 -11.37
C VAL A 114 11.60 0.91 -11.51
N PRO A 115 10.63 0.65 -12.42
CA PRO A 115 9.42 1.45 -12.49
C PRO A 115 8.58 1.34 -11.22
N ALA A 116 8.58 0.20 -10.53
CA ALA A 116 7.88 0.05 -9.26
C ALA A 116 8.40 1.01 -8.19
N GLN A 117 9.72 1.15 -8.05
CA GLN A 117 10.33 2.14 -7.15
C GLN A 117 9.88 3.57 -7.47
N THR A 118 9.74 3.91 -8.74
CA THR A 118 9.26 5.23 -9.15
C THR A 118 7.82 5.46 -8.69
N TYR A 119 6.92 4.50 -8.95
CA TYR A 119 5.51 4.61 -8.50
C TYR A 119 5.39 4.69 -6.98
N VAL A 120 6.13 3.83 -6.26
CA VAL A 120 6.17 3.84 -4.79
C VAL A 120 6.71 5.17 -4.28
N GLY A 121 7.80 5.67 -4.86
CA GLY A 121 8.41 6.94 -4.45
C GLY A 121 7.47 8.13 -4.66
N GLN A 122 6.76 8.19 -5.80
CA GLN A 122 5.76 9.22 -6.07
C GLN A 122 4.62 9.16 -5.07
N PHE A 123 4.10 7.97 -4.78
CA PHE A 123 3.02 7.78 -3.84
C PHE A 123 3.43 8.16 -2.42
N LEU A 124 4.56 7.64 -1.92
CA LEU A 124 5.06 7.97 -0.58
C LEU A 124 5.43 9.44 -0.45
N GLY A 125 5.80 10.10 -1.56
CA GLY A 125 6.04 11.54 -1.60
C GLY A 125 4.82 12.37 -1.18
N THR A 126 3.59 11.86 -1.41
CA THR A 126 2.36 12.55 -1.00
C THR A 126 2.20 12.64 0.51
N PHE A 127 2.78 11.71 1.28
CA PHE A 127 2.72 11.73 2.74
C PHE A 127 3.56 12.84 3.40
N LYS A 128 4.46 13.49 2.64
CA LYS A 128 5.18 14.67 3.13
C LYS A 128 4.22 15.85 3.35
N GLU A 129 3.24 16.02 2.45
CA GLU A 129 2.24 17.08 2.56
C GLU A 129 0.99 16.62 3.32
N PHE A 130 0.63 15.35 3.18
CA PHE A 130 -0.55 14.74 3.80
C PHE A 130 -0.13 13.53 4.65
N PRO A 131 0.42 13.74 5.84
CA PRO A 131 0.90 12.64 6.69
C PRO A 131 -0.24 11.70 7.10
N PRO A 132 0.06 10.42 7.38
CA PRO A 132 -0.91 9.45 7.86
C PRO A 132 -1.59 9.96 9.13
N ARG A 133 -2.91 9.79 9.21
CA ARG A 133 -3.69 10.18 10.39
C ARG A 133 -3.99 9.00 11.31
N GLN A 134 -3.92 7.80 10.76
CA GLN A 134 -4.13 6.56 11.51
C GLN A 134 -2.81 6.11 12.13
N LYS A 135 -2.86 5.71 13.39
CA LYS A 135 -1.73 5.08 14.08
C LYS A 135 -1.73 3.59 13.77
N ALA A 136 -0.54 2.97 13.86
CA ALA A 136 -0.38 1.53 13.75
C ALA A 136 -1.30 0.80 14.74
N ALA A 137 -1.87 -0.34 14.32
CA ALA A 137 -2.74 -1.16 15.14
C ALA A 137 -1.95 -2.05 16.12
N SER A 138 -0.71 -2.40 15.75
CA SER A 138 0.18 -3.22 16.58
C SER A 138 0.59 -2.50 17.86
N PHE A 139 0.69 -3.26 18.95
CA PHE A 139 1.20 -2.76 20.21
C PHE A 139 2.70 -2.43 20.09
N SER A 140 3.08 -1.23 20.50
CA SER A 140 4.48 -0.82 20.63
C SER A 140 4.74 -0.10 21.95
N LEU A 141 5.95 -0.28 22.49
CA LEU A 141 6.38 0.41 23.71
C LEU A 141 6.46 1.92 23.50
N ASP A 142 6.82 2.37 22.30
CA ASP A 142 6.89 3.79 21.95
C ASP A 142 5.53 4.47 22.06
N GLN A 143 4.45 3.80 21.66
CA GLN A 143 3.07 4.31 21.83
C GLN A 143 2.67 4.43 23.30
N VAL A 144 3.18 3.54 24.16
CA VAL A 144 2.95 3.61 25.61
C VAL A 144 3.69 4.80 26.20
N MET A 145 4.96 4.99 25.81
CA MET A 145 5.77 6.12 26.27
C MET A 145 5.16 7.46 25.82
N GLU A 146 4.75 7.60 24.57
CA GLU A 146 4.07 8.79 24.05
C GLU A 146 2.80 9.14 24.85
N LYS A 147 2.02 8.11 25.23
CA LYS A 147 0.83 8.30 26.07
C LYS A 147 1.17 8.76 27.47
N LEU A 148 2.24 8.25 28.08
CA LEU A 148 2.69 8.67 29.41
C LEU A 148 3.19 10.11 29.40
N GLU A 149 3.95 10.52 28.40
CA GLU A 149 4.44 11.89 28.24
C GLU A 149 3.27 12.88 28.04
N THR A 150 2.27 12.51 27.22
CA THR A 150 1.09 13.36 27.00
C THR A 150 0.16 13.44 28.21
N SER A 151 0.12 12.41 29.05
CA SER A 151 -0.70 12.39 30.27
C SER A 151 -0.01 13.06 31.48
N GLY A 152 1.32 13.11 31.49
CA GLY A 152 2.11 13.72 32.56
C GLY A 152 2.23 15.25 32.48
N GLY A 153 1.82 15.87 31.37
CA GLY A 153 1.85 17.33 31.17
C GLY A 153 0.65 18.12 31.69
N SER A 154 -0.29 17.46 32.39
CA SER A 154 -1.56 18.04 32.89
C SER A 154 -1.59 18.12 34.42
N HIS A 155 -0.63 18.83 35.00
CA HIS A 155 -0.67 19.30 36.40
C HIS A 155 -0.26 20.74 36.49
#